data_9c81e14a844fd6d2fa947e78ec9babe4
#
_entry.id   9c81e14a844fd6d2fa947e78ec9babe4
#
_cell.length_a   1.000
_cell.length_b   1.000
_cell.length_c   1.000
_cell.angle_alpha   90.00
_cell.angle_beta   90.00
_cell.angle_gamma   90.00
#
_symmetry.space_group_name_H-M   'P 1'
#
loop_
_entity.id
_entity.type
_entity.pdbx_description
1 polymer ?
#
loop_
_entity_poly.entity_id
_entity_poly.type
_entity_poly.pdbx_seq_one_letter_code
_entity_poly.pdbx_strand_id
1 'polypeptide(L)'
;DMGLSPRNLWYMKKFYERYETSSEKVQQSIALLSWNKNILILEKNLSDEATIFYATESIEKHWNRDLLLNAIKMDSYNLNKNKIRDNNFSSTL
;
A
#
# COMPACT_ATOMS: atom_id res chain seq x y z
N ASP A 1 10.35 15.98 -20.20
CA ASP A 1 10.39 15.91 -19.00
C ASP A 1 9.50 15.02 -18.33
N MET A 2 10.08 14.04 -17.70
CA MET A 2 9.39 12.92 -17.16
C MET A 2 8.48 13.29 -16.01
N GLY A 3 8.85 14.26 -15.25
CA GLY A 3 8.07 14.64 -14.08
C GLY A 3 6.92 15.58 -14.39
N LEU A 4 6.81 16.04 -15.62
CA LEU A 4 5.89 17.10 -15.96
C LEU A 4 4.77 16.70 -16.91
N SER A 5 4.59 15.41 -17.17
CA SER A 5 3.47 14.99 -18.00
C SER A 5 2.15 15.27 -17.28
N PRO A 6 1.06 15.57 -18.02
CA PRO A 6 -0.23 15.83 -17.38
C PRO A 6 -0.69 14.67 -16.51
N ARG A 7 -0.44 13.43 -16.94
CA ARG A 7 -0.81 12.27 -16.17
C ARG A 7 -0.05 12.22 -14.85
N ASN A 8 1.23 12.51 -14.88
CA ASN A 8 2.05 12.49 -13.68
C ASN A 8 1.62 13.57 -12.71
N LEU A 9 1.32 14.75 -13.22
CA LEU A 9 0.82 15.83 -12.39
C LEU A 9 -0.51 15.49 -11.74
N TRP A 10 -1.37 14.80 -12.47
CA TRP A 10 -2.65 14.34 -11.94
C TRP A 10 -2.43 13.38 -10.77
N TYR A 11 -1.50 12.44 -10.91
CA TYR A 11 -1.18 11.51 -9.83
C TYR A 11 -0.58 12.22 -8.63
N MET A 12 0.27 13.21 -8.86
CA MET A 12 0.85 13.98 -7.76
C MET A 12 -0.21 14.69 -6.97
N LYS A 13 -1.18 15.28 -7.65
CA LYS A 13 -2.30 15.95 -6.99
C LYS A 13 -3.13 14.96 -6.18
N LYS A 14 -3.46 13.81 -6.78
CA LYS A 14 -4.23 12.77 -6.09
C LYS A 14 -3.49 12.23 -4.90
N PHE A 15 -2.20 12.03 -5.04
CA PHE A 15 -1.34 11.57 -3.96
C PHE A 15 -1.39 12.54 -2.79
N TYR A 16 -1.22 13.80 -3.06
CA TYR A 16 -1.25 14.83 -2.03
C TYR A 16 -2.61 14.86 -1.33
N GLU A 17 -3.69 14.89 -2.11
CA GLU A 17 -5.03 14.93 -1.54
C GLU A 17 -5.32 13.72 -0.67
N ARG A 18 -4.83 12.56 -1.08
CA ARG A 18 -5.06 11.32 -0.35
C ARG A 18 -4.33 11.28 0.98
N TYR A 19 -3.11 11.78 1.01
CA TYR A 19 -2.24 11.56 2.16
C TYR A 19 -2.01 12.80 3.04
N GLU A 20 -2.42 13.97 2.62
CA GLU A 20 -2.14 15.17 3.41
C GLU A 20 -2.80 15.14 4.79
N THR A 21 -3.95 14.48 4.90
CA THR A 21 -4.66 14.36 6.18
C THR A 21 -4.49 13.00 6.81
N SER A 22 -3.67 12.14 6.23
CA SER A 22 -3.43 10.81 6.77
C SER A 22 -2.53 10.88 8.00
N SER A 23 -2.56 9.81 8.79
CA SER A 23 -1.72 9.74 9.97
C SER A 23 -0.24 9.74 9.59
N GLU A 24 0.59 10.11 10.55
CA GLU A 24 2.03 10.11 10.35
C GLU A 24 2.54 8.72 9.97
N LYS A 25 1.96 7.69 10.55
CA LYS A 25 2.37 6.32 10.26
C LYS A 25 2.15 5.96 8.80
N VAL A 26 1.02 6.37 8.22
CA VAL A 26 0.75 6.16 6.79
C VAL A 26 1.79 6.92 5.96
N GLN A 27 2.02 8.18 6.28
CA GLN A 27 2.95 9.00 5.53
C GLN A 27 4.38 8.45 5.59
N GLN A 28 4.79 7.95 6.75
CA GLN A 28 6.11 7.34 6.90
C GLN A 28 6.22 6.05 6.08
N SER A 29 5.16 5.25 6.07
CA SER A 29 5.18 3.99 5.35
C SER A 29 5.32 4.20 3.85
N ILE A 30 4.56 5.13 3.28
CA ILE A 30 4.60 5.37 1.84
C ILE A 30 5.83 6.13 1.40
N ALA A 31 6.48 6.85 2.30
CA ALA A 31 7.66 7.64 1.96
C ALA A 31 8.84 6.77 1.50
N LEU A 32 8.85 5.52 1.91
CA LEU A 32 9.93 4.60 1.56
C LEU A 32 9.67 3.85 0.25
N LEU A 33 8.50 4.02 -0.33
CA LEU A 33 8.14 3.34 -1.56
C LEU A 33 8.57 4.15 -2.79
N SER A 34 8.87 3.44 -3.88
CA SER A 34 9.09 4.10 -5.15
C SER A 34 7.80 4.75 -5.63
N TRP A 35 7.94 5.73 -6.53
CA TRP A 35 6.78 6.44 -7.06
C TRP A 35 5.80 5.49 -7.76
N ASN A 36 6.32 4.54 -8.53
CA ASN A 36 5.48 3.60 -9.25
C ASN A 36 4.62 2.76 -8.31
N LYS A 37 5.19 2.34 -7.19
CA LYS A 37 4.44 1.56 -6.20
C LYS A 37 3.41 2.43 -5.50
N ASN A 38 3.75 3.68 -5.22
CA ASN A 38 2.78 4.60 -4.61
C ASN A 38 1.61 4.86 -5.53
N ILE A 39 1.85 5.00 -6.84
CA ILE A 39 0.78 5.16 -7.80
C ILE A 39 -0.15 3.95 -7.79
N LEU A 40 0.44 2.75 -7.76
CA LEU A 40 -0.35 1.53 -7.75
C LEU A 40 -1.27 1.46 -6.54
N ILE A 41 -0.75 1.75 -5.37
CA ILE A 41 -1.54 1.75 -4.14
C ILE A 41 -2.63 2.81 -4.20
N LEU A 42 -2.28 3.97 -4.72
CA LEU A 42 -3.23 5.08 -4.85
C LEU A 42 -4.40 4.70 -5.75
N GLU A 43 -4.11 4.04 -6.87
CA GLU A 43 -5.14 3.64 -7.83
C GLU A 43 -6.10 2.60 -7.25
N LYS A 44 -5.65 1.82 -6.29
CA LYS A 44 -6.48 0.77 -5.70
C LYS A 44 -7.37 1.26 -4.58
N ASN A 45 -7.23 2.53 -4.18
CA ASN A 45 -8.10 3.13 -3.17
C ASN A 45 -8.14 2.33 -1.87
N LEU A 46 -6.99 1.94 -1.39
CA LEU A 46 -6.89 1.11 -0.18
C LEU A 46 -7.13 1.95 1.08
N SER A 47 -7.59 1.29 2.13
CA SER A 47 -7.69 1.93 3.43
C SER A 47 -6.31 2.27 3.98
N ASP A 48 -6.26 3.10 5.02
CA ASP A 48 -4.98 3.45 5.64
C ASP A 48 -4.27 2.21 6.17
N GLU A 49 -5.00 1.32 6.82
CA GLU A 49 -4.41 0.11 7.35
C GLU A 49 -3.84 -0.78 6.26
N ALA A 50 -4.60 -0.97 5.18
CA ALA A 50 -4.13 -1.76 4.05
C ALA A 50 -2.92 -1.10 3.39
N THR A 51 -2.94 0.22 3.28
CA THR A 51 -1.82 0.96 2.72
C THR A 51 -0.54 0.70 3.52
N ILE A 52 -0.63 0.78 4.84
CA ILE A 52 0.52 0.50 5.71
C ILE A 52 0.98 -0.94 5.52
N PHE A 53 0.05 -1.88 5.48
CA PHE A 53 0.38 -3.29 5.32
C PHE A 53 1.15 -3.53 4.02
N TYR A 54 0.61 -3.06 2.89
CA TYR A 54 1.26 -3.30 1.60
C TYR A 54 2.58 -2.56 1.46
N ALA A 55 2.67 -1.36 2.01
CA ALA A 55 3.92 -0.61 1.98
C ALA A 55 5.00 -1.34 2.79
N THR A 56 4.65 -1.78 3.99
CA THR A 56 5.59 -2.48 4.85
C THR A 56 6.05 -3.79 4.23
N GLU A 57 5.10 -4.59 3.72
CA GLU A 57 5.43 -5.87 3.09
C GLU A 57 6.29 -5.68 1.87
N SER A 58 6.00 -4.66 1.08
CA SER A 58 6.76 -4.37 -0.13
C SER A 58 8.21 -4.04 0.20
N ILE A 59 8.43 -3.29 1.27
CA ILE A 59 9.78 -2.91 1.70
C ILE A 59 10.51 -4.09 2.31
N GLU A 60 9.87 -4.80 3.22
CA GLU A 60 10.51 -5.91 3.93
C GLU A 60 10.81 -7.09 3.02
N LYS A 61 9.91 -7.38 2.09
CA LYS A 61 10.07 -8.53 1.19
C LYS A 61 10.65 -8.14 -0.16
N HIS A 62 11.00 -6.88 -0.34
CA HIS A 62 11.61 -6.38 -1.58
C HIS A 62 10.75 -6.68 -2.80
N TRP A 63 9.45 -6.47 -2.67
CA TRP A 63 8.54 -6.70 -3.80
C TRP A 63 8.78 -5.67 -4.89
N ASN A 64 8.76 -6.12 -6.15
CA ASN A 64 8.67 -5.19 -7.25
C ASN A 64 7.20 -4.83 -7.46
N ARG A 65 6.94 -4.00 -8.48
CA ARG A 65 5.58 -3.54 -8.75
C ARG A 65 4.63 -4.71 -9.05
N ASP A 66 5.11 -5.69 -9.80
CA ASP A 66 4.26 -6.83 -10.19
C ASP A 66 3.89 -7.68 -8.99
N LEU A 67 4.82 -7.93 -8.09
CA LEU A 67 4.54 -8.69 -6.89
C LEU A 67 3.57 -7.94 -5.98
N LEU A 68 3.74 -6.62 -5.87
CA LEU A 68 2.83 -5.81 -5.10
C LEU A 68 1.42 -5.85 -5.70
N LEU A 69 1.33 -5.73 -7.02
CA LEU A 69 0.05 -5.80 -7.70
C LEU A 69 -0.64 -7.14 -7.46
N ASN A 70 0.11 -8.23 -7.56
CA ASN A 70 -0.44 -9.56 -7.29
C ASN A 70 -0.94 -9.68 -5.85
N ALA A 71 -0.20 -9.16 -4.90
CA ALA A 71 -0.60 -9.20 -3.50
C ALA A 71 -1.92 -8.45 -3.29
N ILE A 72 -2.08 -7.32 -3.94
CA ILE A 72 -3.32 -6.56 -3.85
C ILE A 72 -4.47 -7.31 -4.50
N LYS A 73 -4.24 -7.89 -5.68
CA LYS A 73 -5.26 -8.66 -6.38
C LYS A 73 -5.72 -9.87 -5.59
N MET A 74 -4.80 -10.51 -4.88
CA MET A 74 -5.11 -11.66 -4.03
C MET A 74 -5.71 -11.26 -2.70
N ASP A 75 -5.78 -9.94 -2.44
CA ASP A 75 -6.30 -9.42 -1.19
C ASP A 75 -5.51 -9.95 0.01
N SER A 76 -4.19 -9.90 -0.11
CA SER A 76 -3.30 -10.44 0.91
C SER A 76 -3.51 -9.82 2.28
N TYR A 77 -3.91 -8.55 2.32
CA TYR A 77 -4.19 -7.87 3.58
C TYR A 77 -5.28 -8.61 4.37
N ASN A 78 -6.40 -8.88 3.72
CA ASN A 78 -7.51 -9.56 4.38
C ASN A 78 -7.20 -11.02 4.65
N LEU A 79 -6.49 -11.68 3.74
CA LEU A 79 -6.08 -13.06 3.96
C LEU A 79 -5.17 -13.18 5.17
N ASN A 80 -4.21 -12.28 5.30
CA ASN A 80 -3.29 -12.28 6.42
C ASN A 80 -4.02 -11.96 7.73
N LYS A 81 -4.94 -11.02 7.68
CA LYS A 81 -5.75 -10.64 8.85
C LYS A 81 -6.59 -11.83 9.31
N ASN A 82 -7.22 -12.51 8.38
CA ASN A 82 -8.03 -13.68 8.71
C ASN A 82 -7.18 -14.83 9.24
N LYS A 83 -6.00 -15.01 8.64
CA LYS A 83 -5.08 -16.06 9.09
C LYS A 83 -4.62 -15.83 10.52
N ILE A 84 -4.30 -14.60 10.87
CA ILE A 84 -3.90 -14.27 12.22
C ILE A 84 -5.04 -14.54 13.19
N ARG A 85 -6.26 -14.17 12.82
CA ARG A 85 -7.44 -14.44 13.62
C ARG A 85 -7.65 -15.93 13.82
N ASP A 86 -7.50 -16.70 12.76
CA ASP A 86 -7.64 -18.15 12.82
C ASP A 86 -6.58 -18.77 13.73
N ASN A 87 -5.35 -18.29 13.63
CA ASN A 87 -4.27 -18.77 14.49
C ASN A 87 -4.55 -18.49 15.96
N ASN A 88 -5.06 -17.31 16.25
CA ASN A 88 -5.42 -16.99 17.63
C ASN A 88 -6.52 -17.91 18.15
N PHE A 89 -7.48 -18.16 17.31
CA PHE A 89 -8.56 -19.06 17.65
C PHE A 89 -8.01 -20.48 17.90
N SER A 90 -7.14 -20.93 17.02
CA SER A 90 -6.56 -22.26 17.15
C SER A 90 -5.74 -22.40 18.42
N SER A 91 -5.04 -21.37 18.80
CA SER A 91 -4.16 -21.46 19.97
C SER A 91 -4.95 -21.50 21.29
N THR A 92 -6.23 -21.16 21.26
CA THR A 92 -7.04 -21.25 22.47
C THR A 92 -7.63 -22.64 22.62
N LEU A 93 -7.52 -23.44 21.62
CA LEU A 93 -8.02 -24.80 21.69
C LEU A 93 -6.96 -25.75 22.25
#